data_dd459333c54ec50fb4e25baace4a30ea
#
_entry.id   dd459333c54ec50fb4e25baace4a30ea
#
_cell.length_a   1.000
_cell.length_b   1.000
_cell.length_c   1.000
_cell.angle_alpha   90.00
_cell.angle_beta   90.00
_cell.angle_gamma   90.00
#
_symmetry.space_group_name_H-M   'P 1'
#
loop_
_entity.id
_entity.type
_entity.pdbx_description
1 polymer ?
#
loop_
_entity_poly.entity_id
_entity_poly.type
_entity_poly.pdbx_seq_one_letter_code
_entity_poly.pdbx_strand_id
1 'polypeptide(L)' 'MIKILIVDDEKPICDLIDLNLSAAGYFCKSVQDGMKAIELIEKETFDLILLDIMLPGVDGFDIMEYIRPLKIPV' A
#
# COMPACT_ATOMS: atom_id res chain seq x y z
N MET A 1 10.02 6.12 -12.60
CA MET A 1 10.24 5.19 -11.47
C MET A 1 8.89 4.65 -11.01
N ILE A 2 8.79 3.35 -10.85
CA ILE A 2 7.56 2.72 -10.38
C ILE A 2 7.41 2.95 -8.88
N LYS A 3 6.26 3.42 -8.48
CA LYS A 3 5.95 3.79 -7.11
C LYS A 3 4.96 2.80 -6.51
N ILE A 4 5.33 2.15 -5.42
CA ILE A 4 4.57 1.07 -4.79
C ILE A 4 4.19 1.46 -3.36
N LEU A 5 2.91 1.29 -3.01
CA LEU A 5 2.43 1.44 -1.65
C LEU A 5 2.28 0.06 -1.02
N ILE A 6 2.85 -0.13 0.15
CA ILE A 6 2.76 -1.37 0.92
C ILE A 6 1.84 -1.09 2.13
N VAL A 7 0.77 -1.86 2.25
CA VAL A 7 -0.22 -1.69 3.32
C VAL A 7 -0.31 -2.99 4.10
N ASP A 8 0.29 -3.03 5.29
CA ASP A 8 0.33 -4.20 6.15
C ASP A 8 0.48 -3.73 7.59
N ASP A 9 -0.24 -4.34 8.53
CA ASP A 9 -0.21 -3.94 9.94
C ASP A 9 1.09 -4.36 10.65
N GLU A 10 1.87 -5.25 10.06
CA GLU A 10 3.13 -5.70 10.63
C GLU A 10 4.30 -4.94 10.03
N LYS A 11 4.85 -4.00 10.79
CA LYS A 11 5.95 -3.17 10.32
C LYS A 11 7.17 -3.98 9.87
N PRO A 12 7.59 -5.05 10.56
CA PRO A 12 8.72 -5.86 10.08
C PRO A 12 8.50 -6.45 8.69
N ILE A 13 7.26 -6.80 8.35
CA ILE A 13 6.91 -7.31 7.02
C ILE A 13 7.02 -6.18 6.00
N CYS A 14 6.50 -5.00 6.31
CA CYS A 14 6.64 -3.83 5.45
C CYS A 14 8.11 -3.51 5.18
N ASP A 15 8.93 -3.55 6.22
CA ASP A 15 10.36 -3.24 6.10
C ASP A 15 11.07 -4.25 5.21
N LEU A 16 10.73 -5.54 5.34
CA LEU A 16 11.31 -6.58 4.51
C LEU A 16 10.94 -6.41 3.03
N ILE A 17 9.67 -6.16 2.76
CA ILE A 17 9.18 -5.95 1.40
C ILE A 17 9.83 -4.70 0.80
N ASP A 18 9.87 -3.61 1.56
CA ASP A 18 10.49 -2.35 1.13
C ASP A 18 11.97 -2.57 0.78
N LEU A 19 12.70 -3.26 1.64
CA LEU A 19 14.12 -3.55 1.39
C LEU A 19 14.32 -4.29 0.06
N ASN A 20 13.53 -5.33 -0.18
CA ASN A 20 13.66 -6.13 -1.39
C ASN A 20 13.25 -5.36 -2.65
N LEU A 21 12.16 -4.62 -2.59
CA LEU A 21 11.67 -3.87 -3.75
C LEU A 21 12.55 -2.65 -4.05
N SER A 22 13.04 -1.98 -3.03
CA SER A 22 13.95 -0.84 -3.20
C SER A 22 15.26 -1.30 -3.83
N ALA A 23 15.76 -2.47 -3.43
CA ALA A 23 16.95 -3.06 -4.03
C ALA A 23 16.75 -3.40 -5.51
N ALA A 24 15.51 -3.68 -5.91
CA ALA A 24 15.15 -3.94 -7.30
C ALA A 24 14.91 -2.68 -8.12
N GLY A 25 14.99 -1.49 -7.52
CA GLY A 25 14.86 -0.22 -8.21
C GLY A 25 13.49 0.44 -8.11
N TYR A 26 12.58 -0.08 -7.29
CA TYR A 26 11.27 0.52 -7.09
C TYR A 26 11.31 1.55 -5.97
N PHE A 27 10.43 2.56 -6.06
CA PHE A 27 10.21 3.51 -4.97
C PHE A 27 9.04 3.01 -4.13
N CYS A 28 9.26 2.79 -2.84
CA CYS A 28 8.24 2.22 -1.95
C CYS A 28 7.91 3.15 -0.79
N LYS A 29 6.63 3.17 -0.42
CA LYS A 29 6.15 3.71 0.85
C LYS A 29 5.34 2.65 1.55
N SER A 30 5.32 2.66 2.87
CA SER A 30 4.54 1.69 3.64
C SER A 30 3.72 2.38 4.72
N VAL A 31 2.55 1.84 4.98
CA VAL A 31 1.67 2.24 6.07
C VAL A 31 1.13 1.00 6.77
N GLN A 32 0.75 1.16 8.05
CA GLN A 32 0.34 0.02 8.86
C GLN A 32 -1.15 0.01 9.18
N ASP A 33 -1.93 0.96 8.67
CA ASP A 33 -3.38 0.91 8.82
C ASP A 33 -4.08 1.44 7.58
N GLY A 34 -5.37 1.05 7.44
CA GLY A 34 -6.14 1.35 6.24
C GLY A 34 -6.47 2.82 6.07
N MET A 35 -6.69 3.55 7.16
CA MET A 35 -7.00 4.99 7.08
C MET A 35 -5.82 5.78 6.54
N LYS A 36 -4.61 5.45 6.99
CA LYS A 36 -3.40 6.08 6.48
C LYS A 36 -3.16 5.72 5.01
N ALA A 37 -3.49 4.50 4.62
CA ALA A 37 -3.41 4.09 3.23
C ALA A 37 -4.31 4.96 2.34
N ILE A 38 -5.55 5.15 2.75
CA ILE A 38 -6.50 5.98 2.02
C ILE A 38 -6.02 7.43 1.92
N GLU A 39 -5.54 7.99 3.02
CA GLU A 39 -5.00 9.36 3.02
C GLU A 39 -3.84 9.50 2.02
N LEU A 40 -2.96 8.52 1.99
CA LEU A 40 -1.79 8.56 1.13
C LEU A 40 -2.18 8.40 -0.35
N ILE A 41 -3.14 7.52 -0.64
CA ILE A 41 -3.66 7.33 -2.00
C ILE A 41 -4.29 8.63 -2.53
N GLU A 42 -4.94 9.40 -1.66
CA GLU A 42 -5.52 10.69 -2.04
C GLU A 42 -4.48 11.76 -2.35
N LYS A 43 -3.31 11.67 -1.70
CA LYS A 43 -2.26 12.69 -1.83
C LYS A 43 -1.23 12.38 -2.89
N GLU A 44 -0.99 11.11 -3.17
CA GLU A 44 0.07 10.67 -4.06
C GLU A 44 -0.45 9.65 -5.05
N THR A 45 0.23 9.56 -6.19
CA THR A 45 -0.08 8.56 -7.21
C THR A 45 0.81 7.34 -7.03
N PHE A 46 0.22 6.15 -7.04
CA PHE A 46 0.94 4.88 -6.96
C PHE A 46 0.66 4.04 -8.19
N ASP A 47 1.67 3.29 -8.62
CA ASP A 47 1.55 2.37 -9.76
C ASP A 47 1.06 1.00 -9.34
N LEU A 48 1.28 0.63 -8.07
CA LEU A 48 0.89 -0.67 -7.52
C LEU A 48 0.65 -0.53 -6.03
N ILE A 49 -0.33 -1.26 -5.50
CA ILE A 49 -0.59 -1.35 -4.07
C ILE A 49 -0.52 -2.81 -3.65
N LEU A 50 0.34 -3.11 -2.68
CA LEU A 50 0.40 -4.41 -2.03
C LEU A 50 -0.40 -4.32 -0.74
N LEU A 51 -1.52 -5.04 -0.68
CA LEU A 51 -2.54 -4.84 0.35
C LEU A 51 -2.76 -6.11 1.17
N ASP A 52 -2.62 -5.99 2.50
CA ASP A 52 -3.10 -6.98 3.44
C ASP A 52 -4.58 -6.71 3.72
N ILE A 53 -5.45 -7.67 3.45
CA ILE A 53 -6.90 -7.49 3.60
C ILE A 53 -7.38 -7.58 5.05
N MET A 54 -6.51 -7.94 5.98
CA MET A 54 -6.85 -8.10 7.40
C MET A 54 -6.29 -6.95 8.24
N LEU A 55 -6.50 -5.71 7.78
CA LEU A 55 -5.98 -4.53 8.45
C LEU A 55 -6.88 -4.08 9.62
N PRO A 56 -6.28 -3.56 10.72
CA PRO A 56 -7.07 -2.91 11.75
C PRO A 56 -7.67 -1.60 11.24
N GLY A 57 -8.82 -1.24 11.75
CA GLY A 57 -9.50 0.02 11.49
C GLY A 57 -10.34 0.03 10.22
N VAL A 58 -9.77 -0.32 9.09
CA VAL A 58 -10.46 -0.38 7.80
C VAL A 58 -10.18 -1.73 7.17
N ASP A 59 -11.23 -2.43 6.77
CA ASP A 59 -11.13 -3.72 6.10
C ASP A 59 -10.42 -3.55 4.75
N GLY A 60 -9.54 -4.50 4.41
CA GLY A 60 -8.83 -4.48 3.13
C GLY A 60 -9.77 -4.48 1.92
N PHE A 61 -10.95 -5.13 2.05
CA PHE A 61 -11.95 -5.09 0.99
C PHE A 61 -12.54 -3.70 0.79
N ASP A 62 -12.69 -2.90 1.85
CA ASP A 62 -13.13 -1.52 1.75
C ASP A 62 -12.11 -0.66 1.02
N ILE A 63 -10.82 -0.91 1.25
CA ILE A 63 -9.76 -0.23 0.54
C ILE A 63 -9.78 -0.60 -0.95
N MET A 64 -10.01 -1.88 -1.27
CA MET A 64 -10.12 -2.32 -2.66
C MET A 64 -11.27 -1.63 -3.38
N GLU A 65 -12.41 -1.48 -2.73
CA GLU A 65 -13.55 -0.75 -3.30
C GLU A 65 -13.21 0.72 -3.54
N TYR A 66 -12.45 1.34 -2.65
CA TYR A 66 -11.98 2.71 -2.82
C TYR A 66 -11.03 2.85 -4.01
N ILE A 67 -10.12 1.89 -4.18
CA ILE A 67 -9.09 1.91 -5.22
C ILE A 67 -9.66 1.59 -6.61
N ARG A 68 -10.67 0.74 -6.69
CA ARG A 68 -11.20 0.25 -7.97
C ARG A 68 -11.56 1.37 -8.95
N PRO A 69 -12.26 2.45 -8.53
CA PRO A 69 -12.56 3.54 -9.46
C PRO A 69 -11.32 4.30 -9.94
N LEU A 70 -10.21 4.21 -9.19
CA LEU A 70 -8.96 4.87 -9.52
C LEU A 70 -8.12 4.05 -10.50
N LYS A 71 -8.49 2.78 -10.72
CA LYS A 71 -7.80 1.86 -11.62
C LYS A 71 -6.33 1.64 -11.25
N ILE A 72 -6.03 1.59 -9.95
CA ILE A 72 -4.70 1.28 -9.45
C ILE A 72 -4.59 -0.23 -9.26
N PRO A 73 -3.57 -0.91 -9.82
CA PRO A 73 -3.36 -2.34 -9.58
C PRO A 73 -3.08 -2.63 -8.10
N VAL A 74 -3.59 -3.73 -7.62
CA VAL A 74 -3.46 -4.16 -6.22
C VAL A 74 -2.79 -5.53 -6.16
#